data_8f977c2d541e64a17b31abe29e024b34
#
_entry.id   8f977c2d541e64a17b31abe29e024b34
#
_cell.length_a   1.000
_cell.length_b   1.000
_cell.length_c   1.000
_cell.angle_alpha   90.00
_cell.angle_beta   90.00
_cell.angle_gamma   90.00
#
_symmetry.space_group_name_H-M   'P 1'
#
loop_
_entity.id
_entity.type
_entity.pdbx_description
1 polymer ?
#
loop_
_entity_poly.entity_id
_entity_poly.type
_entity_poly.pdbx_seq_one_letter_code
_entity_poly.pdbx_strand_id
1 'polypeptide(L)'
;VRRGHDAQVLPPKEFNLLYKLLAYPERTFTRLELLDEIWGMDSESDDKTVNVHINRLRTRFYDWPEFEIQTIRGIGYRAIKKV
;
A
#
# COMPACT_ATOMS: atom_id res chain seq x y z
N VAL A 1 2.12 12.21 2.03
CA VAL A 1 1.05 12.20 1.04
C VAL A 1 0.16 13.42 1.25
N ARG A 2 -0.08 14.14 0.18
CA ARG A 2 -0.81 15.40 0.26
C ARG A 2 -1.91 15.48 -0.81
N ARG A 3 -3.04 16.05 -0.40
CA ARG A 3 -4.18 16.27 -1.27
C ARG A 3 -4.78 17.64 -0.94
N GLY A 4 -4.54 18.63 -1.82
CA GLY A 4 -4.98 19.99 -1.55
C GLY A 4 -4.42 20.50 -0.22
N HIS A 5 -5.29 20.82 0.73
CA HIS A 5 -4.89 21.22 2.08
C HIS A 5 -4.72 20.04 3.03
N ASP A 6 -5.16 18.86 2.62
CA ASP A 6 -5.04 17.67 3.44
C ASP A 6 -3.65 17.08 3.30
N ALA A 7 -3.05 16.69 4.41
CA ALA A 7 -1.76 16.02 4.42
C ALA A 7 -1.81 14.88 5.44
N GLN A 8 -1.31 13.72 5.03
CA GLN A 8 -1.20 12.57 5.91
C GLN A 8 0.26 12.32 6.21
N VAL A 9 0.59 12.18 7.48
CA VAL A 9 1.92 11.77 7.91
C VAL A 9 1.88 10.27 8.12
N LEU A 10 2.66 9.55 7.33
CA LEU A 10 2.66 8.10 7.37
C LEU A 10 3.95 7.58 7.98
N PRO A 11 3.88 6.48 8.78
CA PRO A 11 5.09 5.76 9.15
C PRO A 11 5.87 5.35 7.90
N PRO A 12 7.21 5.27 7.96
CA PRO A 12 8.02 5.01 6.76
C PRO A 12 7.60 3.78 5.97
N LYS A 13 7.26 2.70 6.63
CA LYS A 13 6.87 1.48 5.94
C LYS A 13 5.53 1.62 5.22
N GLU A 14 4.57 2.29 5.83
CA GLU A 14 3.29 2.57 5.20
C GLU A 14 3.47 3.50 4.00
N PHE A 15 4.32 4.51 4.14
CA PHE A 15 4.61 5.43 3.05
C PHE A 15 5.26 4.68 1.87
N ASN A 16 6.27 3.86 2.13
CA ASN A 16 6.96 3.11 1.10
C ASN A 16 6.02 2.15 0.37
N LEU A 17 5.13 1.50 1.13
CA LEU A 17 4.16 0.58 0.56
C LEU A 17 3.19 1.31 -0.38
N LEU A 18 2.65 2.44 0.08
CA LEU A 18 1.75 3.24 -0.73
C LEU A 18 2.45 3.78 -1.97
N TYR A 19 3.67 4.29 -1.80
CA TYR A 19 4.45 4.81 -2.91
C TYR A 19 4.68 3.74 -3.97
N LYS A 20 5.05 2.53 -3.54
CA LYS A 20 5.29 1.43 -4.47
C LYS A 20 4.05 1.11 -5.29
N LEU A 21 2.91 1.01 -4.62
CA LEU A 21 1.65 0.70 -5.30
C LEU A 21 1.25 1.80 -6.27
N LEU A 22 1.39 3.06 -5.87
CA LEU A 22 0.98 4.19 -6.71
C LEU A 22 1.96 4.49 -7.83
N ALA A 23 3.23 4.12 -7.67
CA ALA A 23 4.23 4.28 -8.71
C ALA A 23 3.95 3.36 -9.91
N TYR A 24 3.26 2.26 -9.66
CA TYR A 24 2.90 1.28 -10.70
C TYR A 24 1.40 1.01 -10.63
N PRO A 25 0.57 2.00 -11.01
CA PRO A 25 -0.88 1.83 -10.89
C PRO A 25 -1.37 0.68 -11.76
N GLU A 26 -2.36 -0.03 -11.24
CA GLU A 26 -2.98 -1.19 -11.88
C GLU A 26 -2.09 -2.44 -11.93
N ARG A 27 -0.84 -2.35 -11.47
CA ARG A 27 0.01 -3.52 -11.36
C ARG A 27 -0.29 -4.27 -10.06
N THR A 28 -0.51 -5.57 -10.15
CA THR A 28 -0.71 -6.42 -8.99
C THR A 28 0.64 -6.85 -8.43
N PHE A 29 0.82 -6.63 -7.12
CA PHE A 29 2.02 -7.08 -6.41
C PHE A 29 1.63 -8.20 -5.47
N THR A 30 2.42 -9.26 -5.43
CA THR A 30 2.20 -10.32 -4.45
C THR A 30 2.59 -9.81 -3.07
N ARG A 31 2.04 -10.43 -2.03
CA ARG A 31 2.43 -10.12 -0.65
C ARG A 31 3.91 -10.32 -0.44
N LEU A 32 4.46 -11.37 -1.02
CA LEU A 32 5.89 -11.67 -0.90
C LEU A 32 6.75 -10.60 -1.55
N GLU A 33 6.36 -10.11 -2.73
CA GLU A 33 7.07 -9.01 -3.38
C GLU A 33 7.09 -7.77 -2.51
N LEU A 34 5.94 -7.40 -1.94
CA LEU A 34 5.83 -6.23 -1.09
C LEU A 34 6.63 -6.40 0.20
N LEU A 35 6.56 -7.58 0.78
CA LEU A 35 7.32 -7.89 1.98
C LEU A 35 8.82 -7.75 1.73
N ASP A 36 9.30 -8.32 0.64
CA ASP A 36 10.71 -8.30 0.28
C ASP A 36 11.19 -6.88 -0.01
N GLU A 37 10.44 -6.11 -0.77
CA GLU A 37 10.86 -4.78 -1.19
C GLU A 37 10.75 -3.72 -0.09
N ILE A 38 9.76 -3.84 0.79
CA ILE A 38 9.50 -2.82 1.80
C ILE A 38 10.20 -3.17 3.12
N TRP A 39 10.16 -4.44 3.52
CA TRP A 39 10.73 -4.89 4.79
C TRP A 39 12.09 -5.56 4.65
N GLY A 40 12.37 -6.13 3.48
CA GLY A 40 13.63 -6.77 3.21
C GLY A 40 13.71 -8.20 3.71
N MET A 41 14.74 -8.92 3.25
CA MET A 41 14.90 -10.35 3.55
C MET A 41 15.28 -10.61 5.00
N ASP A 42 15.89 -9.64 5.67
CA ASP A 42 16.34 -9.79 7.05
C ASP A 42 15.24 -9.51 8.06
N SER A 43 14.07 -9.13 7.58
CA SER A 43 12.95 -8.80 8.45
C SER A 43 12.31 -10.05 9.00
N GLU A 44 11.88 -9.99 10.26
CA GLU A 44 11.08 -11.04 10.86
C GLU A 44 9.60 -10.93 10.49
N SER A 45 9.27 -9.91 9.70
CA SER A 45 7.91 -9.68 9.25
C SER A 45 7.44 -10.76 8.29
N ASP A 46 6.16 -11.00 8.26
CA ASP A 46 5.53 -11.96 7.36
C ASP A 46 4.42 -11.31 6.54
N ASP A 47 3.70 -12.09 5.75
CA ASP A 47 2.64 -11.58 4.90
C ASP A 47 1.49 -10.94 5.69
N LYS A 48 1.30 -11.31 6.95
CA LYS A 48 0.32 -10.67 7.82
C LYS A 48 0.69 -9.22 8.09
N THR A 49 1.99 -8.93 8.17
CA THR A 49 2.47 -7.55 8.33
C THR A 49 2.02 -6.70 7.15
N VAL A 50 2.14 -7.23 5.94
CA VAL A 50 1.68 -6.52 4.73
C VAL A 50 0.18 -6.26 4.84
N ASN A 51 -0.61 -7.26 5.21
CA ASN A 51 -2.06 -7.13 5.33
C ASN A 51 -2.45 -6.03 6.32
N VAL A 52 -1.78 -5.98 7.47
CA VAL A 52 -2.04 -4.96 8.49
C VAL A 52 -1.77 -3.56 7.93
N HIS A 53 -0.64 -3.39 7.24
CA HIS A 53 -0.29 -2.08 6.69
C HIS A 53 -1.24 -1.67 5.56
N ILE A 54 -1.66 -2.60 4.74
CA ILE A 54 -2.66 -2.32 3.70
C ILE A 54 -3.98 -1.85 4.33
N ASN A 55 -4.43 -2.51 5.38
CA ASN A 55 -5.66 -2.13 6.07
C ASN A 55 -5.55 -0.75 6.71
N ARG A 56 -4.38 -0.42 7.26
CA ARG A 56 -4.13 0.92 7.81
C ARG A 56 -4.19 1.98 6.72
N LEU A 57 -3.62 1.71 5.55
CA LEU A 57 -3.68 2.63 4.42
C LEU A 57 -5.11 2.81 3.94
N ARG A 58 -5.87 1.74 3.84
CA ARG A 58 -7.27 1.82 3.45
C ARG A 58 -8.08 2.67 4.42
N THR A 59 -7.83 2.53 5.71
CA THR A 59 -8.52 3.31 6.72
C THR A 59 -8.14 4.79 6.63
N ARG A 60 -6.88 5.11 6.42
CA ARG A 60 -6.41 6.49 6.32
C ARG A 60 -6.96 7.21 5.10
N PHE A 61 -7.09 6.50 3.98
CA PHE A 61 -7.45 7.11 2.70
C PHE A 61 -8.81 6.64 2.19
N TYR A 62 -9.61 6.14 3.08
CA TYR A 62 -10.87 5.51 2.71
C TYR A 62 -11.84 6.47 1.99
N ASP A 63 -11.81 7.74 2.31
CA ASP A 63 -12.68 8.74 1.67
C ASP A 63 -11.97 9.55 0.58
N TRP A 64 -10.75 9.17 0.22
CA TRP A 64 -10.03 9.85 -0.86
C TRP A 64 -10.47 9.27 -2.21
N PRO A 65 -10.97 10.11 -3.13
CA PRO A 65 -11.44 9.62 -4.43
C PRO A 65 -10.33 9.42 -5.46
N GLU A 66 -9.11 9.84 -5.17
CA GLU A 66 -8.02 9.84 -6.15
C GLU A 66 -7.47 8.46 -6.43
N PHE A 67 -7.58 7.54 -5.49
CA PHE A 67 -7.07 6.19 -5.69
C PHE A 67 -7.79 5.19 -4.78
N GLU A 68 -7.61 3.92 -5.09
CA GLU A 68 -8.14 2.83 -4.30
C GLU A 68 -7.12 1.69 -4.26
N ILE A 69 -6.98 1.04 -3.12
CA ILE A 69 -6.15 -0.15 -2.98
C ILE A 69 -7.08 -1.36 -3.03
N GLN A 70 -6.87 -2.21 -4.03
CA GLN A 70 -7.70 -3.40 -4.22
C GLN A 70 -6.96 -4.65 -3.77
N THR A 71 -7.70 -5.57 -3.17
CA THR A 71 -7.20 -6.91 -2.89
C THR A 71 -7.44 -7.78 -4.12
N ILE A 72 -6.37 -8.38 -4.62
CA ILE A 72 -6.47 -9.35 -5.71
C ILE A 72 -6.42 -10.71 -5.05
N ARG A 73 -7.57 -11.33 -4.98
CA ARG A 73 -7.77 -12.56 -4.20
C ARG A 73 -6.80 -13.65 -4.61
N GLY A 74 -6.11 -14.21 -3.63
CA GLY A 74 -5.15 -15.29 -3.85
C GLY A 74 -3.82 -14.84 -4.43
N ILE A 75 -3.64 -13.54 -4.71
CA ILE A 75 -2.40 -13.01 -5.31
C ILE A 75 -1.79 -11.93 -4.41
N GLY A 76 -2.48 -10.82 -4.21
CA GLY A 76 -1.91 -9.72 -3.43
C GLY A 76 -2.74 -8.46 -3.52
N TYR A 77 -2.08 -7.36 -3.83
CA TYR A 77 -2.72 -6.04 -3.82
C TYR A 77 -2.30 -5.22 -5.04
N ARG A 78 -3.16 -4.29 -5.42
CA ARG A 78 -2.82 -3.29 -6.43
C ARG A 78 -3.51 -1.99 -6.08
N ALA A 79 -2.93 -0.88 -6.54
CA ALA A 79 -3.58 0.42 -6.47
C ALA A 79 -4.09 0.81 -7.84
N ILE A 80 -5.24 1.44 -7.86
CA ILE A 80 -5.77 2.03 -9.10
C ILE A 80 -5.99 3.51 -8.87
N LYS A 81 -5.74 4.30 -9.89
CA LYS A 81 -6.03 5.73 -9.87
C LYS A 81 -7.43 5.92 -10.42
N LYS A 82 -8.25 6.68 -9.70
CA LYS A 82 -9.63 6.94 -10.10
C LYS A 82 -9.79 8.31 -10.76
N VAL A 83 -8.74 9.07 -10.77
CA VAL A 83 -8.76 10.42 -11.32
C VAL A 83 -7.68 10.58 -12.35
#